data_e8a9bfdcac3998eae5beef35934b9a74
#
_entry.id   e8a9bfdcac3998eae5beef35934b9a74
#
_cell.length_a   1.000
_cell.length_b   1.000
_cell.length_c   1.000
_cell.angle_alpha   90.00
_cell.angle_beta   90.00
_cell.angle_gamma   90.00
#
_symmetry.space_group_name_H-M   'P 1'
#
loop_
_entity.id
_entity.type
_entity.pdbx_description
1 polymer ?
#
loop_
_entity_poly.entity_id
_entity_poly.type
_entity_poly.pdbx_seq_one_letter_code
_entity_poly.pdbx_strand_id
1 'polypeptide(L)'
;MKDLGVADVILNIKLLKDEDGGITLLQSHYVEKILSRFGYSDRKSSPTPCDASVLLRKYRRIARDQLKYSQIIGSLMYLASATRPDISFAVSKLSRFVSKPGDVHWKALERVLRYLKGTANYGIHYTGHPKVLEGYSDSNWISDADEIKATSGYVFTHGGGAVSWKSCKQTILTRSTMEAELTALDTATVETDWLHRLLSDLPVVEKPVSGILMNYDNQTVITKVSNSKDNMKSSRHI
;
A
#
# COMPACT_ATOMS: atom_id res chain seq x y z
N MET A 1 -16.03 -33.99 -3.61
CA MET A 1 -15.90 -32.55 -3.77
C MET A 1 -16.66 -32.17 -5.03
N LYS A 2 -17.58 -31.21 -4.99
CA LYS A 2 -18.38 -30.81 -6.17
C LYS A 2 -17.64 -29.69 -6.87
N ASP A 3 -17.33 -29.83 -8.15
CA ASP A 3 -16.82 -28.75 -8.97
C ASP A 3 -17.95 -27.72 -9.18
N LEU A 4 -17.73 -26.48 -8.79
CA LEU A 4 -18.68 -25.37 -8.91
C LEU A 4 -18.44 -24.50 -10.16
N GLY A 5 -17.47 -24.91 -11.00
CA GLY A 5 -17.05 -24.16 -12.20
C GLY A 5 -16.15 -22.95 -11.88
N VAL A 6 -16.03 -22.03 -12.86
CA VAL A 6 -15.17 -20.86 -12.75
C VAL A 6 -15.80 -19.85 -11.79
N ALA A 7 -15.05 -19.41 -10.79
CA ALA A 7 -15.51 -18.41 -9.84
C ALA A 7 -15.39 -16.99 -10.42
N ASP A 8 -16.49 -16.24 -10.37
CA ASP A 8 -16.51 -14.81 -10.77
C ASP A 8 -16.16 -13.88 -9.62
N VAL A 9 -16.42 -14.31 -8.37
CA VAL A 9 -16.18 -13.53 -7.16
C VAL A 9 -15.60 -14.44 -6.08
N ILE A 10 -14.44 -14.06 -5.53
CA ILE A 10 -13.80 -14.73 -4.41
C ILE A 10 -13.51 -13.69 -3.33
N LEU A 11 -13.96 -13.91 -2.09
CA LEU A 11 -13.74 -13.00 -0.94
C LEU A 11 -14.14 -11.53 -1.25
N ASN A 12 -15.26 -11.32 -1.90
CA ASN A 12 -15.70 -10.00 -2.38
C ASN A 12 -14.75 -9.33 -3.40
N ILE A 13 -13.86 -10.06 -4.02
CA ILE A 13 -13.03 -9.63 -5.14
C ILE A 13 -13.62 -10.22 -6.42
N LYS A 14 -13.98 -9.37 -7.36
CA LYS A 14 -14.46 -9.77 -8.68
C LYS A 14 -13.27 -10.06 -9.58
N LEU A 15 -13.32 -11.19 -10.28
CA LEU A 15 -12.33 -11.61 -11.26
C LEU A 15 -12.89 -11.37 -12.66
N LEU A 16 -12.24 -10.51 -13.43
CA LEU A 16 -12.56 -10.33 -14.85
C LEU A 16 -11.42 -10.92 -15.66
N LYS A 17 -11.75 -11.79 -16.61
CA LYS A 17 -10.80 -12.35 -17.56
C LYS A 17 -10.96 -11.63 -18.88
N ASP A 18 -9.84 -11.24 -19.47
CA ASP A 18 -9.80 -10.63 -20.78
C ASP A 18 -9.64 -11.70 -21.87
N GLU A 19 -9.92 -11.34 -23.12
CA GLU A 19 -9.76 -12.24 -24.27
C GLU A 19 -8.30 -12.68 -24.48
N ASP A 20 -7.34 -11.81 -24.13
CA ASP A 20 -5.89 -12.07 -24.20
C ASP A 20 -5.34 -12.89 -23.03
N GLY A 21 -6.21 -13.36 -22.12
CA GLY A 21 -5.84 -14.18 -20.95
C GLY A 21 -5.41 -13.35 -19.73
N GLY A 22 -5.50 -12.02 -19.78
CA GLY A 22 -5.30 -11.13 -18.63
C GLY A 22 -6.37 -11.33 -17.57
N ILE A 23 -6.03 -10.97 -16.32
CA ILE A 23 -6.95 -11.06 -15.17
C ILE A 23 -6.98 -9.74 -14.44
N THR A 24 -8.18 -9.19 -14.25
CA THR A 24 -8.39 -7.98 -13.44
C THR A 24 -9.10 -8.33 -12.13
N LEU A 25 -8.50 -7.90 -11.02
CA LEU A 25 -9.07 -8.02 -9.68
C LEU A 25 -9.66 -6.68 -9.25
N LEU A 26 -10.95 -6.62 -8.98
CA LEU A 26 -11.60 -5.37 -8.56
C LEU A 26 -12.69 -5.60 -7.51
N GLN A 27 -13.01 -4.53 -6.78
CA GLN A 27 -14.04 -4.54 -5.73
C GLN A 27 -15.06 -3.39 -5.93
N SER A 28 -15.47 -3.10 -7.17
CA SER A 28 -16.40 -2.02 -7.49
C SER A 28 -17.69 -2.06 -6.66
N HIS A 29 -18.30 -3.23 -6.56
CA HIS A 29 -19.53 -3.45 -5.75
C HIS A 29 -19.31 -3.16 -4.25
N TYR A 30 -18.10 -3.43 -3.72
CA TYR A 30 -17.78 -3.13 -2.33
C TYR A 30 -17.54 -1.62 -2.13
N VAL A 31 -16.91 -0.95 -3.10
CA VAL A 31 -16.79 0.52 -3.11
C VAL A 31 -18.17 1.17 -3.10
N GLU A 32 -19.09 0.73 -3.97
CA GLU A 32 -20.46 1.23 -4.02
C GLU A 32 -21.20 1.02 -2.68
N LYS A 33 -21.04 -0.15 -2.08
CA LYS A 33 -21.59 -0.45 -0.75
C LYS A 33 -21.07 0.49 0.34
N ILE A 34 -19.76 0.80 0.35
CA ILE A 34 -19.16 1.77 1.28
C ILE A 34 -19.76 3.15 1.05
N LEU A 35 -19.76 3.63 -0.20
CA LEU A 35 -20.25 4.95 -0.54
C LEU A 35 -21.73 5.13 -0.17
N SER A 36 -22.57 4.14 -0.47
CA SER A 36 -23.99 4.13 -0.10
C SER A 36 -24.15 4.12 1.42
N ARG A 37 -23.50 3.20 2.13
CA ARG A 37 -23.59 3.07 3.59
C ARG A 37 -23.24 4.36 4.34
N PHE A 38 -22.28 5.12 3.85
CA PHE A 38 -21.79 6.31 4.53
C PHE A 38 -22.30 7.63 3.92
N GLY A 39 -23.15 7.58 2.86
CA GLY A 39 -23.81 8.74 2.26
C GLY A 39 -22.92 9.58 1.35
N TYR A 40 -22.03 8.92 0.57
CA TYR A 40 -21.10 9.59 -0.36
C TYR A 40 -21.39 9.29 -1.84
N SER A 41 -22.48 8.58 -2.15
CA SER A 41 -22.85 8.22 -3.54
C SER A 41 -23.06 9.43 -4.45
N ASP A 42 -23.62 10.55 -3.92
CA ASP A 42 -23.95 11.74 -4.71
C ASP A 42 -22.93 12.87 -4.60
N ARG A 43 -21.80 12.63 -3.88
CA ARG A 43 -20.76 13.66 -3.71
C ARG A 43 -19.91 13.80 -4.95
N LYS A 44 -19.40 15.01 -5.23
CA LYS A 44 -18.44 15.26 -6.32
C LYS A 44 -17.15 14.47 -6.07
N SER A 45 -16.63 13.80 -7.10
CA SER A 45 -15.37 13.05 -7.03
C SER A 45 -14.15 13.95 -6.74
N SER A 46 -13.08 13.35 -6.20
CA SER A 46 -11.77 13.98 -6.01
C SER A 46 -10.74 13.31 -6.92
N PRO A 47 -9.78 14.05 -7.50
CA PRO A 47 -8.78 13.47 -8.39
C PRO A 47 -7.69 12.68 -7.65
N THR A 48 -7.48 12.93 -6.35
CA THR A 48 -6.44 12.27 -5.53
C THR A 48 -6.97 11.88 -4.15
N PRO A 49 -6.49 10.77 -3.57
CA PRO A 49 -6.92 10.32 -2.24
C PRO A 49 -6.33 11.16 -1.11
N CYS A 50 -5.19 11.81 -1.36
CA CYS A 50 -4.49 12.67 -0.40
C CYS A 50 -4.36 14.10 -0.91
N ASP A 51 -4.21 15.02 0.03
CA ASP A 51 -3.78 16.39 -0.21
C ASP A 51 -2.46 16.61 0.52
N ALA A 52 -1.38 16.81 -0.25
CA ALA A 52 -0.04 16.98 0.31
C ALA A 52 0.09 18.26 1.16
N SER A 53 -0.75 19.28 0.89
CA SER A 53 -0.74 20.55 1.64
C SER A 53 -1.37 20.41 3.03
N VAL A 54 -2.15 19.36 3.29
CA VAL A 54 -2.87 19.17 4.56
C VAL A 54 -2.00 18.41 5.55
N LEU A 55 -1.55 19.13 6.59
CA LEU A 55 -0.82 18.54 7.70
C LEU A 55 -1.80 17.96 8.73
N LEU A 56 -1.80 16.64 8.88
CA LEU A 56 -2.59 15.96 9.90
C LEU A 56 -1.80 15.90 11.20
N ARG A 57 -2.42 16.37 12.31
CA ARG A 57 -1.84 16.35 13.66
C ARG A 57 -2.81 15.74 14.66
N LYS A 58 -2.30 15.23 15.78
CA LYS A 58 -3.11 14.68 16.88
C LYS A 58 -4.11 15.73 17.38
N TYR A 59 -5.38 15.36 17.42
CA TYR A 59 -6.45 16.25 17.86
C TYR A 59 -6.57 16.25 19.39
N ARG A 60 -6.55 17.43 19.99
CA ARG A 60 -6.50 17.58 21.46
C ARG A 60 -7.87 17.82 22.11
N ARG A 61 -8.90 18.11 21.31
CA ARG A 61 -10.27 18.34 21.79
C ARG A 61 -11.10 17.06 21.78
N ILE A 62 -12.42 17.17 21.99
CA ILE A 62 -13.36 16.04 21.96
C ILE A 62 -13.38 15.42 20.55
N ALA A 63 -13.25 14.10 20.48
CA ALA A 63 -13.31 13.36 19.21
C ALA A 63 -14.69 13.52 18.56
N ARG A 64 -14.71 13.69 17.23
CA ARG A 64 -15.94 13.75 16.45
C ARG A 64 -16.27 12.37 15.90
N ASP A 65 -17.45 11.83 16.25
CA ASP A 65 -18.03 10.57 15.74
C ASP A 65 -16.97 9.45 15.50
N GLN A 66 -16.24 9.11 16.57
CA GLN A 66 -15.12 8.17 16.53
C GLN A 66 -15.54 6.80 15.99
N LEU A 67 -16.73 6.31 16.37
CA LEU A 67 -17.20 5.00 15.93
C LEU A 67 -17.39 4.95 14.42
N LYS A 68 -18.04 5.94 13.85
CA LYS A 68 -18.25 6.01 12.40
C LYS A 68 -16.93 6.19 11.65
N TYR A 69 -16.01 7.00 12.18
CA TYR A 69 -14.67 7.17 11.62
C TYR A 69 -13.93 5.83 11.56
N SER A 70 -13.91 5.07 12.66
CA SER A 70 -13.23 3.76 12.72
C SER A 70 -13.87 2.72 11.79
N GLN A 71 -15.19 2.72 11.64
CA GLN A 71 -15.90 1.83 10.70
C GLN A 71 -15.52 2.13 9.24
N ILE A 72 -15.43 3.41 8.87
CA ILE A 72 -14.99 3.81 7.52
C ILE A 72 -13.54 3.39 7.30
N ILE A 73 -12.63 3.71 8.24
CA ILE A 73 -11.21 3.32 8.14
C ILE A 73 -11.07 1.82 7.99
N GLY A 74 -11.76 1.00 8.79
CA GLY A 74 -11.73 -0.47 8.65
C GLY A 74 -12.17 -0.96 7.27
N SER A 75 -13.24 -0.37 6.71
CA SER A 75 -13.69 -0.69 5.35
C SER A 75 -12.68 -0.29 4.28
N LEU A 76 -12.03 0.87 4.44
CA LEU A 76 -11.00 1.35 3.53
C LEU A 76 -9.69 0.53 3.64
N MET A 77 -9.33 0.07 4.84
CA MET A 77 -8.18 -0.82 5.05
C MET A 77 -8.36 -2.14 4.29
N TYR A 78 -9.57 -2.71 4.31
CA TYR A 78 -9.87 -3.91 3.54
C TYR A 78 -9.70 -3.68 2.03
N LEU A 79 -10.21 -2.59 1.47
CA LEU A 79 -9.98 -2.22 0.06
C LEU A 79 -8.49 -2.03 -0.24
N ALA A 80 -7.80 -1.27 0.62
CA ALA A 80 -6.39 -0.94 0.45
C ALA A 80 -5.49 -2.18 0.44
N SER A 81 -5.82 -3.19 1.25
CA SER A 81 -5.03 -4.44 1.33
C SER A 81 -5.39 -5.46 0.25
N ALA A 82 -6.56 -5.37 -0.38
CA ALA A 82 -7.03 -6.39 -1.31
C ALA A 82 -6.82 -6.03 -2.80
N THR A 83 -7.21 -4.82 -3.22
CA THR A 83 -7.20 -4.44 -4.65
C THR A 83 -6.85 -2.98 -4.93
N ARG A 84 -6.62 -2.16 -3.89
CA ARG A 84 -6.46 -0.72 -4.02
C ARG A 84 -5.17 -0.20 -3.37
N PRO A 85 -4.00 -0.55 -3.92
CA PRO A 85 -2.70 -0.04 -3.43
C PRO A 85 -2.63 1.50 -3.45
N ASP A 86 -3.31 2.14 -4.37
CA ASP A 86 -3.38 3.59 -4.58
C ASP A 86 -3.91 4.38 -3.37
N ILE A 87 -4.75 3.79 -2.52
CA ILE A 87 -5.23 4.43 -1.29
C ILE A 87 -4.46 4.02 -0.03
N SER A 88 -3.51 3.08 -0.10
CA SER A 88 -2.82 2.51 1.06
C SER A 88 -2.14 3.57 1.92
N PHE A 89 -1.43 4.52 1.32
CA PHE A 89 -0.77 5.61 2.05
C PHE A 89 -1.79 6.50 2.79
N ALA A 90 -2.87 6.90 2.11
CA ALA A 90 -3.90 7.76 2.69
C ALA A 90 -4.58 7.09 3.89
N VAL A 91 -4.96 5.83 3.72
CA VAL A 91 -5.64 5.04 4.75
C VAL A 91 -4.72 4.76 5.93
N SER A 92 -3.45 4.37 5.68
CA SER A 92 -2.43 4.19 6.70
C SER A 92 -2.21 5.47 7.53
N LYS A 93 -2.15 6.63 6.88
CA LYS A 93 -2.00 7.92 7.55
C LYS A 93 -3.23 8.27 8.42
N LEU A 94 -4.43 8.08 7.90
CA LEU A 94 -5.70 8.39 8.59
C LEU A 94 -6.00 7.40 9.73
N SER A 95 -5.55 6.15 9.64
CA SER A 95 -5.75 5.14 10.69
C SER A 95 -5.06 5.51 12.01
N ARG A 96 -4.04 6.35 11.98
CA ARG A 96 -3.32 6.85 13.18
C ARG A 96 -4.20 7.70 14.08
N PHE A 97 -5.32 8.23 13.56
CA PHE A 97 -6.21 9.15 14.27
C PHE A 97 -7.55 8.52 14.69
N VAL A 98 -7.69 7.19 14.58
CA VAL A 98 -8.94 6.46 14.91
C VAL A 98 -9.37 6.69 16.36
N SER A 99 -8.43 6.79 17.30
CA SER A 99 -8.75 7.01 18.72
C SER A 99 -9.33 8.38 19.00
N LYS A 100 -8.95 9.40 18.22
CA LYS A 100 -9.39 10.78 18.48
C LYS A 100 -9.47 11.61 17.18
N PRO A 101 -10.42 11.33 16.26
CA PRO A 101 -10.55 12.06 15.01
C PRO A 101 -11.09 13.47 15.24
N GLY A 102 -10.49 14.46 14.58
CA GLY A 102 -10.96 15.83 14.52
C GLY A 102 -11.48 16.21 13.13
N ASP A 103 -11.96 17.46 12.95
CA ASP A 103 -12.54 17.91 11.69
C ASP A 103 -11.58 17.82 10.49
N VAL A 104 -10.29 18.06 10.72
CA VAL A 104 -9.27 17.94 9.66
C VAL A 104 -9.14 16.49 9.18
N HIS A 105 -9.17 15.52 10.12
CA HIS A 105 -9.12 14.10 9.79
C HIS A 105 -10.36 13.66 9.03
N TRP A 106 -11.55 14.15 9.41
CA TRP A 106 -12.80 13.90 8.71
C TRP A 106 -12.78 14.44 7.28
N LYS A 107 -12.32 15.68 7.07
CA LYS A 107 -12.19 16.26 5.73
C LYS A 107 -11.24 15.45 4.84
N ALA A 108 -10.13 14.97 5.41
CA ALA A 108 -9.19 14.12 4.68
C ALA A 108 -9.79 12.74 4.38
N LEU A 109 -10.56 12.15 5.30
CA LEU A 109 -11.29 10.90 5.09
C LEU A 109 -12.37 11.03 3.99
N GLU A 110 -13.13 12.13 4.01
CA GLU A 110 -14.10 12.47 2.96
C GLU A 110 -13.44 12.58 1.58
N ARG A 111 -12.23 13.11 1.51
CA ARG A 111 -11.47 13.16 0.25
C ARG A 111 -11.18 11.76 -0.29
N VAL A 112 -10.80 10.80 0.55
CA VAL A 112 -10.59 9.40 0.14
C VAL A 112 -11.89 8.79 -0.40
N LEU A 113 -13.02 8.98 0.28
CA LEU A 113 -14.32 8.48 -0.17
C LEU A 113 -14.73 9.10 -1.52
N ARG A 114 -14.50 10.39 -1.71
CA ARG A 114 -14.75 11.08 -2.97
C ARG A 114 -13.82 10.61 -4.09
N TYR A 115 -12.56 10.28 -3.79
CA TYR A 115 -11.64 9.66 -4.72
C TYR A 115 -12.13 8.28 -5.15
N LEU A 116 -12.57 7.44 -4.22
CA LEU A 116 -13.13 6.13 -4.50
C LEU A 116 -14.37 6.21 -5.40
N LYS A 117 -15.23 7.24 -5.23
CA LYS A 117 -16.35 7.45 -6.14
C LYS A 117 -15.90 7.65 -7.59
N GLY A 118 -14.87 8.44 -7.82
CA GLY A 118 -14.32 8.68 -9.16
C GLY A 118 -13.54 7.51 -9.75
N THR A 119 -13.16 6.54 -8.91
CA THR A 119 -12.29 5.41 -9.26
C THR A 119 -12.89 4.07 -8.83
N ALA A 120 -14.22 3.95 -8.79
CA ALA A 120 -14.90 2.76 -8.29
C ALA A 120 -14.54 1.47 -9.06
N ASN A 121 -14.24 1.60 -10.35
CA ASN A 121 -13.85 0.50 -11.24
C ASN A 121 -12.33 0.28 -11.32
N TYR A 122 -11.53 0.94 -10.48
CA TYR A 122 -10.10 0.66 -10.43
C TYR A 122 -9.85 -0.67 -9.72
N GLY A 123 -8.90 -1.42 -10.26
CA GLY A 123 -8.46 -2.71 -9.76
C GLY A 123 -7.02 -2.97 -10.15
N ILE A 124 -6.54 -4.17 -9.88
CA ILE A 124 -5.22 -4.62 -10.29
C ILE A 124 -5.39 -5.50 -11.51
N HIS A 125 -4.65 -5.18 -12.56
CA HIS A 125 -4.66 -5.93 -13.81
C HIS A 125 -3.35 -6.71 -13.97
N TYR A 126 -3.45 -7.98 -14.32
CA TYR A 126 -2.33 -8.88 -14.57
C TYR A 126 -2.37 -9.33 -16.03
N THR A 127 -1.33 -8.99 -16.78
CA THR A 127 -1.15 -9.40 -18.18
C THR A 127 -0.39 -10.71 -18.31
N GLY A 128 0.17 -11.24 -17.21
CA GLY A 128 1.06 -12.40 -17.22
C GLY A 128 2.51 -12.06 -17.57
N HIS A 129 2.82 -10.83 -17.94
CA HIS A 129 4.19 -10.36 -18.25
C HIS A 129 4.48 -9.03 -17.57
N PRO A 130 5.75 -8.75 -17.19
CA PRO A 130 6.88 -9.69 -17.17
C PRO A 130 6.70 -10.78 -16.09
N LYS A 131 7.27 -11.97 -16.32
CA LYS A 131 7.27 -13.09 -15.36
C LYS A 131 8.33 -12.95 -14.25
N VAL A 132 8.84 -11.74 -14.06
CA VAL A 132 9.85 -11.41 -13.06
C VAL A 132 9.18 -10.65 -11.92
N LEU A 133 9.58 -10.96 -10.70
CA LEU A 133 9.14 -10.20 -9.53
C LEU A 133 10.05 -8.99 -9.36
N GLU A 134 9.46 -7.80 -9.37
CA GLU A 134 10.15 -6.53 -9.17
C GLU A 134 9.64 -5.84 -7.92
N GLY A 135 10.54 -5.32 -7.10
CA GLY A 135 10.23 -4.56 -5.89
C GLY A 135 10.59 -3.09 -6.04
N TYR A 136 9.77 -2.24 -5.46
CA TYR A 136 9.98 -0.79 -5.36
C TYR A 136 9.87 -0.39 -3.90
N SER A 137 10.85 0.37 -3.41
CA SER A 137 10.87 0.87 -2.03
C SER A 137 11.11 2.37 -2.02
N ASP A 138 10.40 3.07 -1.15
CA ASP A 138 10.48 4.52 -0.99
C ASP A 138 10.21 4.92 0.47
N SER A 139 10.69 6.09 0.88
CA SER A 139 10.35 6.66 2.17
C SER A 139 9.92 8.12 2.09
N ASN A 140 8.98 8.50 2.92
CA ASN A 140 8.61 9.89 3.12
C ASN A 140 9.11 10.34 4.49
N TRP A 141 10.26 11.05 4.50
CA TRP A 141 10.89 11.54 5.72
C TRP A 141 10.05 12.61 6.40
N ILE A 142 9.87 12.50 7.74
CA ILE A 142 9.07 13.41 8.57
C ILE A 142 7.63 13.54 8.06
N SER A 143 7.01 12.45 7.65
CA SER A 143 5.60 12.43 7.23
C SER A 143 4.61 12.50 8.39
N ASP A 144 5.06 12.19 9.62
CA ASP A 144 4.32 12.32 10.87
C ASP A 144 4.84 13.54 11.65
N ALA A 145 4.07 14.63 11.63
CA ALA A 145 4.47 15.90 12.25
C ALA A 145 4.39 15.89 13.79
N ASP A 146 3.71 14.92 14.40
CA ASP A 146 3.59 14.82 15.86
C ASP A 146 4.74 14.01 16.47
N GLU A 147 5.21 12.97 15.78
CA GLU A 147 6.26 12.07 16.27
C GLU A 147 7.57 12.20 15.47
N ILE A 148 7.61 13.08 14.47
CA ILE A 148 8.77 13.33 13.60
C ILE A 148 9.30 12.02 12.99
N LYS A 149 8.40 11.12 12.62
CA LYS A 149 8.74 9.82 12.04
C LYS A 149 8.47 9.79 10.55
N ALA A 150 9.29 9.04 9.84
CA ALA A 150 9.12 8.74 8.43
C ALA A 150 8.03 7.68 8.19
N THR A 151 7.57 7.59 6.96
CA THR A 151 6.70 6.50 6.49
C THR A 151 7.46 5.73 5.42
N SER A 152 7.58 4.42 5.59
CA SER A 152 8.08 3.51 4.56
C SER A 152 6.95 3.02 3.66
N GLY A 153 7.25 2.85 2.38
CA GLY A 153 6.39 2.22 1.41
C GLY A 153 7.14 1.21 0.56
N TYR A 154 6.47 0.13 0.18
CA TYR A 154 6.95 -0.76 -0.86
C TYR A 154 5.80 -1.26 -1.73
N VAL A 155 6.14 -1.61 -2.96
CA VAL A 155 5.25 -2.30 -3.91
C VAL A 155 6.07 -3.36 -4.63
N PHE A 156 5.54 -4.58 -4.67
CA PHE A 156 6.07 -5.66 -5.51
C PHE A 156 5.09 -5.92 -6.64
N THR A 157 5.62 -6.08 -7.85
CA THR A 157 4.85 -6.35 -9.05
C THR A 157 5.28 -7.68 -9.67
N HIS A 158 4.30 -8.41 -10.21
CA HIS A 158 4.52 -9.63 -10.98
C HIS A 158 3.43 -9.76 -12.03
N GLY A 159 3.80 -10.17 -13.24
CA GLY A 159 2.82 -10.31 -14.30
C GLY A 159 2.11 -9.01 -14.69
N GLY A 160 2.76 -7.84 -14.50
CA GLY A 160 2.21 -6.52 -14.81
C GLY A 160 1.37 -5.89 -13.70
N GLY A 161 1.03 -6.63 -12.63
CA GLY A 161 0.19 -6.14 -11.53
C GLY A 161 0.89 -6.17 -10.17
N ALA A 162 0.41 -5.37 -9.22
CA ALA A 162 0.90 -5.39 -7.84
C ALA A 162 0.47 -6.67 -7.13
N VAL A 163 1.42 -7.38 -6.48
CA VAL A 163 1.19 -8.63 -5.74
C VAL A 163 1.36 -8.46 -4.23
N SER A 164 2.20 -7.53 -3.80
CA SER A 164 2.34 -7.14 -2.40
C SER A 164 2.65 -5.66 -2.30
N TRP A 165 2.07 -4.98 -1.30
CA TRP A 165 2.32 -3.55 -1.04
C TRP A 165 2.02 -3.20 0.40
N LYS A 166 2.71 -2.19 0.89
CA LYS A 166 2.51 -1.68 2.24
C LYS A 166 2.87 -0.20 2.33
N SER A 167 2.17 0.52 3.17
CA SER A 167 2.58 1.84 3.65
C SER A 167 2.46 1.86 5.17
N CYS A 168 3.57 2.08 5.87
CA CYS A 168 3.59 2.07 7.33
C CYS A 168 4.51 3.14 7.90
N LYS A 169 4.12 3.69 9.06
CA LYS A 169 4.96 4.58 9.84
C LYS A 169 6.17 3.81 10.37
N GLN A 170 7.38 4.37 10.25
CA GLN A 170 8.58 3.78 10.82
C GLN A 170 8.51 3.75 12.35
N THR A 171 9.04 2.70 12.94
CA THR A 171 9.08 2.54 14.40
C THR A 171 10.21 3.35 15.02
N ILE A 172 11.32 3.51 14.28
CA ILE A 172 12.49 4.27 14.70
C ILE A 172 12.39 5.74 14.26
N LEU A 173 13.20 6.59 14.89
CA LEU A 173 13.38 7.98 14.50
C LEU A 173 14.64 8.07 13.65
N THR A 174 14.49 8.42 12.38
CA THR A 174 15.60 8.57 11.44
C THR A 174 16.09 10.02 11.40
N ARG A 175 17.41 10.20 11.38
CA ARG A 175 18.08 11.51 11.45
C ARG A 175 18.28 12.16 10.08
N SER A 176 18.09 11.40 9.01
CA SER A 176 18.25 11.86 7.64
C SER A 176 17.31 11.14 6.68
N THR A 177 17.11 11.71 5.49
CA THR A 177 16.37 11.05 4.39
C THR A 177 17.00 9.72 4.03
N MET A 178 18.34 9.66 3.94
CA MET A 178 19.09 8.45 3.62
C MET A 178 18.83 7.31 4.64
N GLU A 179 18.77 7.63 5.93
CA GLU A 179 18.49 6.64 6.98
C GLU A 179 17.03 6.16 6.90
N ALA A 180 16.10 7.06 6.56
CA ALA A 180 14.71 6.70 6.31
C ALA A 180 14.57 5.76 5.09
N GLU A 181 15.30 6.03 4.02
CA GLU A 181 15.35 5.17 2.82
C GLU A 181 15.93 3.78 3.13
N LEU A 182 17.04 3.71 3.87
CA LEU A 182 17.62 2.43 4.29
C LEU A 182 16.63 1.62 5.13
N THR A 183 15.88 2.26 6.04
CA THR A 183 14.85 1.61 6.86
C THR A 183 13.69 1.11 6.01
N ALA A 184 13.31 1.86 4.96
CA ALA A 184 12.29 1.42 4.02
C ALA A 184 12.76 0.20 3.21
N LEU A 185 13.98 0.24 2.72
CA LEU A 185 14.60 -0.87 1.99
C LEU A 185 14.71 -2.13 2.87
N ASP A 186 15.15 -2.01 4.14
CA ASP A 186 15.19 -3.12 5.09
C ASP A 186 13.81 -3.77 5.26
N THR A 187 12.77 -2.94 5.43
CA THR A 187 11.39 -3.42 5.51
C THR A 187 10.95 -4.16 4.25
N ALA A 188 11.33 -3.66 3.07
CA ALA A 188 11.03 -4.29 1.80
C ALA A 188 11.81 -5.59 1.59
N THR A 189 13.04 -5.69 2.09
CA THR A 189 13.89 -6.89 1.98
C THR A 189 13.28 -8.09 2.71
N VAL A 190 12.66 -7.87 3.87
CA VAL A 190 11.93 -8.93 4.59
C VAL A 190 10.80 -9.49 3.74
N GLU A 191 10.06 -8.64 3.05
CA GLU A 191 8.98 -9.05 2.13
C GLU A 191 9.56 -9.75 0.89
N THR A 192 10.69 -9.29 0.38
CA THR A 192 11.43 -9.92 -0.73
C THR A 192 11.75 -11.38 -0.42
N ASP A 193 12.33 -11.65 0.75
CA ASP A 193 12.66 -13.01 1.19
C ASP A 193 11.42 -13.90 1.30
N TRP A 194 10.33 -13.36 1.83
CA TRP A 194 9.08 -14.09 1.94
C TRP A 194 8.50 -14.43 0.57
N LEU A 195 8.42 -13.47 -0.34
CA LEU A 195 7.92 -13.67 -1.71
C LEU A 195 8.78 -14.65 -2.49
N HIS A 196 10.12 -14.57 -2.36
CA HIS A 196 11.02 -15.51 -3.02
C HIS A 196 10.80 -16.95 -2.53
N ARG A 197 10.63 -17.15 -1.23
CA ARG A 197 10.31 -18.47 -0.65
C ARG A 197 8.96 -18.98 -1.13
N LEU A 198 7.92 -18.12 -1.10
CA LEU A 198 6.59 -18.45 -1.60
C LEU A 198 6.65 -18.93 -3.07
N LEU A 199 7.32 -18.19 -3.95
CA LEU A 199 7.48 -18.58 -5.36
C LEU A 199 8.27 -19.89 -5.49
N SER A 200 9.26 -20.10 -4.63
CA SER A 200 10.05 -21.34 -4.62
C SER A 200 9.22 -22.56 -4.20
N ASP A 201 8.19 -22.40 -3.39
CA ASP A 201 7.31 -23.46 -2.94
C ASP A 201 6.16 -23.75 -3.93
N LEU A 202 5.82 -22.79 -4.80
CA LEU A 202 4.73 -22.98 -5.77
C LEU A 202 5.15 -23.91 -6.91
N PRO A 203 4.39 -25.02 -7.17
CA PRO A 203 4.74 -26.00 -8.20
C PRO A 203 4.57 -25.48 -9.63
N VAL A 204 3.81 -24.38 -9.81
CA VAL A 204 3.53 -23.77 -11.13
C VAL A 204 4.59 -22.76 -11.58
N VAL A 205 5.55 -22.46 -10.71
CA VAL A 205 6.64 -21.51 -11.00
C VAL A 205 7.87 -22.26 -11.48
N GLU A 206 8.46 -21.80 -12.60
CA GLU A 206 9.71 -22.36 -13.14
C GLU A 206 10.85 -22.16 -12.14
N LYS A 207 11.71 -23.19 -12.04
CA LYS A 207 12.82 -23.18 -11.08
C LYS A 207 14.18 -23.31 -11.78
N PRO A 208 15.23 -22.66 -11.26
CA PRO A 208 15.27 -21.86 -10.02
C PRO A 208 14.53 -20.51 -10.15
N VAL A 209 13.93 -20.03 -9.06
CA VAL A 209 13.32 -18.69 -9.02
C VAL A 209 14.40 -17.63 -9.18
N SER A 210 14.22 -16.75 -10.13
CA SER A 210 15.17 -15.64 -10.36
C SER A 210 15.26 -14.71 -9.16
N GLY A 211 16.40 -14.06 -8.98
CA GLY A 211 16.58 -13.01 -7.99
C GLY A 211 15.58 -11.86 -8.22
N ILE A 212 15.12 -11.27 -7.13
CA ILE A 212 14.17 -10.15 -7.18
C ILE A 212 14.93 -8.85 -7.38
N LEU A 213 14.55 -8.10 -8.42
CA LEU A 213 15.12 -6.78 -8.67
C LEU A 213 14.46 -5.75 -7.73
N MET A 214 15.27 -5.09 -6.89
CA MET A 214 14.81 -4.02 -6.02
C MET A 214 15.18 -2.67 -6.61
N ASN A 215 14.16 -1.83 -6.84
CA ASN A 215 14.28 -0.49 -7.37
C ASN A 215 14.10 0.54 -6.23
N TYR A 216 15.04 1.48 -6.11
CA TYR A 216 14.98 2.62 -5.20
C TYR A 216 15.76 3.79 -5.79
N ASP A 217 15.37 5.02 -5.49
CA ASP A 217 15.87 6.21 -6.20
C ASP A 217 17.06 6.90 -5.52
N ASN A 218 17.40 6.53 -4.28
CA ASN A 218 18.46 7.18 -3.52
C ASN A 218 19.85 6.68 -3.90
N GLN A 219 20.59 7.45 -4.70
CA GLN A 219 21.96 7.15 -5.17
C GLN A 219 22.94 6.86 -4.02
N THR A 220 22.79 7.55 -2.88
CA THR A 220 23.66 7.35 -1.72
C THR A 220 23.43 5.99 -1.07
N VAL A 221 22.17 5.53 -1.03
CA VAL A 221 21.81 4.20 -0.55
C VAL A 221 22.35 3.14 -1.50
N ILE A 222 22.19 3.33 -2.82
CA ILE A 222 22.72 2.43 -3.85
C ILE A 222 24.24 2.23 -3.65
N THR A 223 24.98 3.32 -3.54
CA THR A 223 26.43 3.29 -3.35
C THR A 223 26.81 2.57 -2.05
N LYS A 224 26.11 2.82 -0.94
CA LYS A 224 26.41 2.16 0.34
C LYS A 224 26.12 0.67 0.31
N VAL A 225 24.99 0.24 -0.23
CA VAL A 225 24.63 -1.17 -0.34
C VAL A 225 25.59 -1.92 -1.27
N SER A 226 25.96 -1.30 -2.40
CA SER A 226 26.91 -1.88 -3.35
C SER A 226 28.32 -2.00 -2.76
N ASN A 227 28.78 -1.01 -2.00
CA ASN A 227 30.11 -0.99 -1.38
C ASN A 227 30.17 -1.77 -0.05
N SER A 228 29.05 -2.20 0.52
CA SER A 228 29.04 -2.97 1.78
C SER A 228 29.72 -4.33 1.66
N LYS A 229 29.82 -4.90 0.45
CA LYS A 229 30.59 -6.11 0.20
C LYS A 229 32.10 -5.91 0.46
N ASP A 230 32.63 -4.69 0.25
CA ASP A 230 34.06 -4.37 0.44
C ASP A 230 34.35 -3.80 1.84
N ASN A 231 33.34 -3.34 2.59
CA ASN A 231 33.46 -2.60 3.84
C ASN A 231 32.95 -3.31 5.10
N MET A 232 32.95 -4.62 5.19
CA MET A 232 32.63 -5.34 6.44
C MET A 232 33.52 -4.96 7.64
N LYS A 233 34.53 -4.12 7.44
CA LYS A 233 35.48 -3.66 8.49
C LYS A 233 35.17 -2.26 9.05
N SER A 234 34.17 -1.52 8.55
CA SER A 234 33.99 -0.11 8.93
C SER A 234 32.56 0.29 9.36
N SER A 235 31.61 -0.61 9.49
CA SER A 235 30.25 -0.22 9.94
C SER A 235 30.09 -0.41 11.45
N ARG A 236 30.47 0.59 12.23
CA ARG A 236 30.13 0.65 13.67
C ARG A 236 28.71 1.23 13.93
N HIS A 237 27.92 1.49 12.92
CA HIS A 237 26.56 2.05 13.02
C HIS A 237 25.66 1.55 11.88
N ILE A 238 25.35 0.27 11.88
CA ILE A 238 24.14 -0.29 11.29
C ILE A 238 23.54 -1.23 12.35
#